data_64c51d4bcadcaac21ef062532460a82a
#
_entry.id   64c51d4bcadcaac21ef062532460a82a
#
_cell.length_a   1.000
_cell.length_b   1.000
_cell.length_c   1.000
_cell.angle_alpha   90.00
_cell.angle_beta   90.00
_cell.angle_gamma   90.00
#
_symmetry.space_group_name_H-M   'P 1'
#
loop_
_entity.id
_entity.type
_entity.pdbx_description
1 polymer ?
#
loop_
_entity_poly.entity_id
_entity_poly.type
_entity_poly.pdbx_seq_one_letter_code
_entity_poly.pdbx_strand_id
1 'polypeptide(L)'
;MRNNWSNTEAKKYIIKYKKLGHSKDMALRVYTTRLLGRNSELVLHGGGNTSVKTIIKDIDGKKYDVLCVKGSGWDMAEIEPEGLPAVKLQPLLALRNKKNLSDEDMVAYQKRNLINIKSPNPSVETFLHAFLPFKFVD
;
A
#
# COMPACT_ATOMS: atom_id res chain seq x y z
N MET A 1 -21.76 7.20 -10.26
CA MET A 1 -20.93 6.12 -9.72
C MET A 1 -21.74 5.31 -8.72
N ARG A 2 -21.72 3.99 -8.84
CA ARG A 2 -22.45 3.12 -7.95
C ARG A 2 -21.54 2.73 -6.76
N ASN A 3 -22.07 2.77 -5.54
CA ASN A 3 -21.36 2.25 -4.38
C ASN A 3 -21.42 0.72 -4.39
N ASN A 4 -20.29 0.08 -4.65
CA ASN A 4 -20.18 -1.39 -4.72
C ASN A 4 -19.66 -2.02 -3.42
N TRP A 5 -19.54 -1.24 -2.34
CA TRP A 5 -19.14 -1.76 -1.06
C TRP A 5 -20.14 -2.81 -0.54
N SER A 6 -19.63 -3.90 -0.02
CA SER A 6 -20.42 -4.94 0.62
C SER A 6 -19.76 -5.37 1.92
N ASN A 7 -20.50 -5.26 3.04
CA ASN A 7 -20.01 -5.74 4.33
C ASN A 7 -19.73 -7.24 4.33
N THR A 8 -20.53 -8.01 3.61
CA THR A 8 -20.36 -9.46 3.48
C THR A 8 -19.05 -9.79 2.75
N GLU A 9 -18.79 -9.11 1.64
CA GLU A 9 -17.55 -9.29 0.88
C GLU A 9 -16.33 -8.85 1.70
N ALA A 10 -16.41 -7.71 2.38
CA ALA A 10 -15.33 -7.23 3.25
C ALA A 10 -14.96 -8.27 4.30
N LYS A 11 -15.95 -8.89 4.95
CA LYS A 11 -15.72 -9.96 5.93
C LYS A 11 -15.05 -11.18 5.32
N LYS A 12 -15.45 -11.58 4.10
CA LYS A 12 -14.80 -12.68 3.39
C LYS A 12 -13.32 -12.41 3.13
N TYR A 13 -12.97 -11.20 2.70
CA TYR A 13 -11.57 -10.78 2.51
C TYR A 13 -10.79 -10.84 3.82
N ILE A 14 -11.35 -10.33 4.91
CA ILE A 14 -10.70 -10.34 6.23
C ILE A 14 -10.40 -11.79 6.66
N ILE A 15 -11.36 -12.69 6.55
CA ILE A 15 -11.21 -14.10 6.93
C ILE A 15 -10.16 -14.78 6.06
N LYS A 16 -10.25 -14.62 4.74
CA LYS A 16 -9.32 -15.21 3.76
C LYS A 16 -7.88 -14.82 4.06
N TYR A 17 -7.63 -13.51 4.18
CA TYR A 17 -6.25 -13.01 4.33
C TYR A 17 -5.70 -13.21 5.75
N LYS A 18 -6.56 -13.27 6.76
CA LYS A 18 -6.14 -13.65 8.12
C LYS A 18 -5.54 -15.06 8.14
N LYS A 19 -6.16 -16.00 7.41
CA LYS A 19 -5.63 -17.37 7.28
C LYS A 19 -4.25 -17.41 6.63
N LEU A 20 -3.94 -16.41 5.79
CA LEU A 20 -2.65 -16.26 5.11
C LEU A 20 -1.65 -15.40 5.91
N GLY A 21 -2.01 -14.98 7.12
CA GLY A 21 -1.13 -14.23 8.00
C GLY A 21 -1.22 -12.71 7.86
N HIS A 22 -2.21 -12.18 7.12
CA HIS A 22 -2.35 -10.75 6.90
C HIS A 22 -3.33 -10.10 7.89
N SER A 23 -3.10 -8.82 8.18
CA SER A 23 -3.95 -8.03 9.06
C SER A 23 -5.29 -7.68 8.42
N LYS A 24 -6.25 -7.26 9.25
CA LYS A 24 -7.52 -6.70 8.79
C LYS A 24 -7.31 -5.49 7.88
N ASP A 25 -6.36 -4.60 8.22
CA ASP A 25 -6.05 -3.43 7.42
C ASP A 25 -5.61 -3.81 6.00
N MET A 26 -4.72 -4.79 5.88
CA MET A 26 -4.25 -5.28 4.58
C MET A 26 -5.41 -5.90 3.79
N ALA A 27 -6.22 -6.73 4.43
CA ALA A 27 -7.38 -7.36 3.79
C ALA A 27 -8.37 -6.33 3.23
N LEU A 28 -8.68 -5.30 4.02
CA LEU A 28 -9.56 -4.21 3.59
C LEU A 28 -8.93 -3.39 2.48
N ARG A 29 -7.61 -3.16 2.52
CA ARG A 29 -6.93 -2.42 1.45
C ARG A 29 -6.95 -3.19 0.13
N VAL A 30 -6.75 -4.50 0.16
CA VAL A 30 -6.89 -5.34 -1.04
C VAL A 30 -8.32 -5.26 -1.59
N TYR A 31 -9.32 -5.40 -0.73
CA TYR A 31 -10.72 -5.34 -1.14
C TYR A 31 -11.07 -4.01 -1.79
N THR A 32 -10.79 -2.91 -1.12
CA THR A 32 -11.13 -1.57 -1.64
C THR A 32 -10.32 -1.21 -2.90
N THR A 33 -9.07 -1.63 -2.97
CA THR A 33 -8.24 -1.44 -4.17
C THR A 33 -8.85 -2.14 -5.37
N ARG A 34 -9.31 -3.39 -5.20
CA ARG A 34 -9.99 -4.13 -6.27
C ARG A 34 -11.30 -3.49 -6.68
N LEU A 35 -12.08 -2.98 -5.73
CA LEU A 35 -13.32 -2.26 -6.04
C LEU A 35 -13.06 -1.05 -6.95
N LEU A 36 -12.04 -0.26 -6.63
CA LEU A 36 -11.64 0.89 -7.44
C LEU A 36 -11.10 0.45 -8.79
N GLY A 37 -10.21 -0.53 -8.80
CA GLY A 37 -9.55 -1.00 -10.01
C GLY A 37 -10.47 -1.66 -11.03
N ARG A 38 -11.59 -2.20 -10.58
CA ARG A 38 -12.60 -2.80 -11.45
C ARG A 38 -13.58 -1.80 -12.03
N ASN A 39 -13.50 -0.55 -11.61
CA ASN A 39 -14.33 0.52 -12.16
C ASN A 39 -13.54 1.26 -13.25
N SER A 40 -13.86 0.96 -14.51
CA SER A 40 -13.20 1.54 -15.67
C SER A 40 -13.41 3.06 -15.84
N GLU A 41 -14.38 3.63 -15.15
CA GLU A 41 -14.59 5.07 -15.12
C GLU A 41 -13.59 5.78 -14.20
N LEU A 42 -12.98 5.06 -13.24
CA LEU A 42 -12.05 5.62 -12.27
C LEU A 42 -10.61 5.28 -12.56
N VAL A 43 -10.35 4.07 -13.05
CA VAL A 43 -8.98 3.53 -13.16
C VAL A 43 -8.80 2.84 -14.51
N LEU A 44 -7.76 3.24 -15.23
CA LEU A 44 -7.31 2.52 -16.43
C LEU A 44 -6.48 1.31 -16.02
N HIS A 45 -6.42 0.29 -16.87
CA HIS A 45 -5.63 -0.92 -16.65
C HIS A 45 -4.17 -0.56 -16.31
N GLY A 46 -3.68 -1.08 -15.19
CA GLY A 46 -2.33 -0.81 -14.70
C GLY A 46 -2.14 0.56 -14.04
N GLY A 47 -3.14 1.43 -14.11
CA GLY A 47 -3.08 2.76 -13.49
C GLY A 47 -3.60 2.78 -12.07
N GLY A 48 -3.64 3.98 -11.50
CA GLY A 48 -4.13 4.22 -10.15
C GLY A 48 -3.13 3.84 -9.06
N ASN A 49 -3.40 4.29 -7.86
CA ASN A 49 -2.57 4.00 -6.70
C ASN A 49 -3.42 3.97 -5.44
N THR A 50 -3.07 3.10 -4.51
CA THR A 50 -3.70 3.01 -3.19
C THR A 50 -2.68 2.67 -2.13
N SER A 51 -2.96 3.08 -0.90
CA SER A 51 -2.12 2.73 0.24
C SER A 51 -2.92 2.59 1.52
N VAL A 52 -2.31 1.96 2.51
CA VAL A 52 -2.81 1.92 3.88
C VAL A 52 -1.65 2.06 4.85
N LYS A 53 -1.83 2.89 5.87
CA LYS A 53 -0.89 3.00 6.99
C LYS A 53 -1.32 2.00 8.07
N THR A 54 -0.40 1.14 8.47
CA THR A 54 -0.68 0.10 9.45
C THR A 54 0.59 -0.27 10.21
N ILE A 55 0.52 -1.29 11.04
CA ILE A 55 1.66 -1.81 11.80
C ILE A 55 1.97 -3.21 11.32
N ILE A 56 3.24 -3.47 11.04
CA ILE A 56 3.73 -4.79 10.66
C ILE A 56 4.85 -5.22 11.63
N LYS A 57 4.84 -6.50 11.97
CA LYS A 57 5.89 -7.12 12.76
C LYS A 57 6.93 -7.71 11.81
N ASP A 58 8.18 -7.33 11.99
CA ASP A 58 9.29 -7.87 11.20
C ASP A 58 9.72 -9.24 11.73
N ILE A 59 10.61 -9.90 10.99
CA ILE A 59 11.13 -11.23 11.30
C ILE A 59 11.79 -11.30 12.69
N ASP A 60 12.38 -10.21 13.16
CA ASP A 60 12.98 -10.10 14.49
C ASP A 60 11.96 -9.88 15.62
N GLY A 61 10.68 -9.83 15.30
CA GLY A 61 9.60 -9.56 16.24
C GLY A 61 9.35 -8.08 16.52
N LYS A 62 10.12 -7.19 15.91
CA LYS A 62 9.97 -5.75 16.11
C LYS A 62 8.81 -5.21 15.27
N LYS A 63 7.99 -4.35 15.88
CA LYS A 63 6.85 -3.71 15.20
C LYS A 63 7.26 -2.38 14.57
N TYR A 64 6.80 -2.13 13.36
CA TYR A 64 7.03 -0.88 12.64
C TYR A 64 5.73 -0.30 12.13
N ASP A 65 5.61 1.03 12.24
CA ASP A 65 4.62 1.77 11.45
C ASP A 65 5.05 1.73 9.99
N VAL A 66 4.15 1.31 9.11
CA VAL A 66 4.45 1.15 7.68
C VAL A 66 3.39 1.80 6.82
N LEU A 67 3.79 2.17 5.62
CA LEU A 67 2.92 2.49 4.51
C LEU A 67 2.95 1.29 3.56
N CYS A 68 1.83 0.61 3.42
CA CYS A 68 1.66 -0.41 2.38
C CYS A 68 1.08 0.29 1.16
N VAL A 69 1.87 0.42 0.10
CA VAL A 69 1.52 1.19 -1.10
C VAL A 69 1.66 0.33 -2.33
N LYS A 70 0.75 0.50 -3.30
CA LYS A 70 0.77 -0.27 -4.54
C LYS A 70 2.16 -0.20 -5.19
N GLY A 71 2.67 -1.37 -5.54
CA GLY A 71 3.95 -1.51 -6.22
C GLY A 71 3.83 -1.45 -7.74
N SER A 72 4.97 -1.23 -8.39
CA SER A 72 5.06 -1.23 -9.85
C SER A 72 4.67 -2.59 -10.43
N GLY A 73 3.97 -2.57 -11.56
CA GLY A 73 3.63 -3.79 -12.31
C GLY A 73 2.38 -4.51 -11.85
N TRP A 74 1.71 -4.05 -10.80
CA TRP A 74 0.45 -4.62 -10.33
C TRP A 74 -0.77 -3.85 -10.86
N ASP A 75 -1.79 -4.59 -11.27
CA ASP A 75 -3.10 -4.03 -11.60
C ASP A 75 -3.96 -3.96 -10.34
N MET A 76 -4.61 -2.82 -10.10
CA MET A 76 -5.49 -2.64 -8.93
C MET A 76 -6.66 -3.64 -8.94
N ALA A 77 -7.18 -3.99 -10.11
CA ALA A 77 -8.32 -4.91 -10.22
C ALA A 77 -8.03 -6.32 -9.69
N GLU A 78 -6.77 -6.73 -9.68
CA GLU A 78 -6.33 -8.07 -9.30
C GLU A 78 -5.26 -8.08 -8.21
N ILE A 79 -5.07 -6.97 -7.52
CA ILE A 79 -4.00 -6.83 -6.55
C ILE A 79 -4.11 -7.87 -5.43
N GLU A 80 -2.95 -8.34 -4.98
CA GLU A 80 -2.77 -9.20 -3.83
C GLU A 80 -1.92 -8.46 -2.78
N PRO A 81 -1.82 -8.94 -1.53
CA PRO A 81 -0.96 -8.31 -0.53
C PRO A 81 0.48 -8.11 -0.98
N GLU A 82 1.01 -9.04 -1.79
CA GLU A 82 2.36 -8.96 -2.36
C GLU A 82 2.54 -7.75 -3.26
N GLY A 83 1.46 -7.23 -3.83
CA GLY A 83 1.45 -6.02 -4.66
C GLY A 83 1.38 -4.73 -3.86
N LEU A 84 1.33 -4.80 -2.54
CA LEU A 84 1.29 -3.66 -1.62
C LEU A 84 2.51 -3.68 -0.69
N PRO A 85 3.72 -3.45 -1.24
CA PRO A 85 4.93 -3.47 -0.42
C PRO A 85 4.86 -2.52 0.76
N ALA A 86 5.40 -2.95 1.90
CA ALA A 86 5.43 -2.19 3.13
C ALA A 86 6.73 -1.41 3.25
N VAL A 87 6.63 -0.10 3.35
CA VAL A 87 7.76 0.81 3.55
C VAL A 87 7.65 1.40 4.96
N LYS A 88 8.75 1.45 5.69
CA LYS A 88 8.77 2.08 7.03
C LYS A 88 8.31 3.53 6.92
N LEU A 89 7.29 3.90 7.69
CA LEU A 89 6.65 5.21 7.57
C LEU A 89 7.51 6.35 8.14
N GLN A 90 8.13 6.15 9.29
CA GLN A 90 8.86 7.22 9.97
C GLN A 90 10.04 7.77 9.14
N PRO A 91 10.86 6.93 8.48
CA PRO A 91 11.87 7.44 7.57
C PRO A 91 11.31 8.27 6.41
N LEU A 92 10.15 7.89 5.87
CA LEU A 92 9.50 8.66 4.80
C LEU A 92 9.07 10.04 5.31
N LEU A 93 8.45 10.10 6.49
CA LEU A 93 8.01 11.35 7.09
C LEU A 93 9.18 12.28 7.42
N ALA A 94 10.35 11.73 7.76
CA ALA A 94 11.55 12.50 8.05
C ALA A 94 12.04 13.32 6.84
N LEU A 95 11.65 12.93 5.62
CA LEU A 95 12.04 13.65 4.40
C LEU A 95 11.04 14.72 3.98
N ARG A 96 9.96 14.94 4.75
CA ARG A 96 8.89 15.89 4.40
C ARG A 96 9.38 17.29 4.03
N ASN A 97 10.41 17.78 4.71
CA ASN A 97 10.95 19.13 4.54
C ASN A 97 12.21 19.18 3.68
N LYS A 98 12.63 18.06 3.11
CA LYS A 98 13.79 18.01 2.20
C LYS A 98 13.37 18.50 0.81
N LYS A 99 14.02 19.58 0.33
CA LYS A 99 13.64 20.25 -0.92
C LYS A 99 14.38 19.76 -2.17
N ASN A 100 15.50 19.04 -2.03
CA ASN A 100 16.41 18.74 -3.13
C ASN A 100 16.84 17.27 -3.19
N LEU A 101 15.87 16.35 -3.13
CA LEU A 101 16.17 14.94 -3.40
C LEU A 101 15.97 14.64 -4.88
N SER A 102 16.95 14.01 -5.50
CA SER A 102 16.79 13.47 -6.85
C SER A 102 15.79 12.30 -6.85
N ASP A 103 15.20 12.01 -8.00
CA ASP A 103 14.31 10.86 -8.14
C ASP A 103 15.05 9.55 -7.80
N GLU A 104 16.30 9.45 -8.19
CA GLU A 104 17.16 8.29 -7.89
C GLU A 104 17.35 8.10 -6.38
N ASP A 105 17.61 9.19 -5.65
CA ASP A 105 17.76 9.15 -4.19
C ASP A 105 16.45 8.79 -3.50
N MET A 106 15.31 9.27 -3.99
CA MET A 106 14.00 8.93 -3.46
C MET A 106 13.70 7.43 -3.62
N VAL A 107 13.97 6.88 -4.80
CA VAL A 107 13.79 5.44 -5.07
C VAL A 107 14.71 4.61 -4.18
N ALA A 108 15.97 4.97 -4.07
CA ALA A 108 16.93 4.26 -3.22
C ALA A 108 16.53 4.30 -1.75
N TYR A 109 16.04 5.43 -1.29
CA TYR A 109 15.58 5.61 0.09
C TYR A 109 14.35 4.75 0.40
N GLN A 110 13.39 4.70 -0.50
CA GLN A 110 12.23 3.82 -0.37
C GLN A 110 12.65 2.35 -0.29
N LYS A 111 13.55 1.93 -1.16
CA LYS A 111 14.05 0.54 -1.18
C LYS A 111 14.75 0.14 0.12
N ARG A 112 15.56 1.02 0.68
CA ARG A 112 16.25 0.75 1.96
C ARG A 112 15.29 0.58 3.12
N ASN A 113 14.11 1.16 3.03
CA ASN A 113 13.13 1.15 4.10
C ASN A 113 12.00 0.14 3.88
N LEU A 114 12.11 -0.74 2.87
CA LEU A 114 11.21 -1.87 2.70
C LEU A 114 11.38 -2.86 3.85
N ILE A 115 10.27 -3.35 4.39
CA ILE A 115 10.28 -4.44 5.37
C ILE A 115 10.83 -5.71 4.72
N ASN A 116 10.39 -6.01 3.49
CA ASN A 116 10.90 -7.13 2.70
C ASN A 116 11.59 -6.59 1.46
N ILE A 117 12.91 -6.72 1.38
CA ILE A 117 13.72 -6.22 0.26
C ILE A 117 13.40 -6.90 -1.07
N LYS A 118 12.73 -8.04 -1.04
CA LYS A 118 12.28 -8.76 -2.25
C LYS A 118 10.95 -8.27 -2.77
N SER A 119 10.27 -7.37 -2.06
CA SER A 119 9.02 -6.78 -2.51
C SER A 119 9.18 -6.00 -3.81
N PRO A 120 8.10 -5.84 -4.60
CA PRO A 120 8.12 -4.93 -5.74
C PRO A 120 8.53 -3.51 -5.33
N ASN A 121 9.04 -2.75 -6.28
CA ASN A 121 9.36 -1.35 -6.03
C ASN A 121 8.08 -0.58 -5.67
N PRO A 122 8.09 0.21 -4.58
CA PRO A 122 6.97 1.08 -4.27
C PRO A 122 6.70 2.07 -5.40
N SER A 123 5.44 2.53 -5.50
CA SER A 123 5.04 3.53 -6.46
C SER A 123 5.87 4.81 -6.33
N VAL A 124 6.00 5.55 -7.44
CA VAL A 124 6.59 6.89 -7.46
C VAL A 124 5.81 7.88 -6.58
N GLU A 125 4.55 7.60 -6.26
CA GLU A 125 3.69 8.44 -5.43
C GLU A 125 3.79 8.13 -3.93
N THR A 126 4.71 7.27 -3.53
CA THR A 126 4.86 6.80 -2.15
C THR A 126 4.96 7.94 -1.13
N PHE A 127 5.78 8.96 -1.40
CA PHE A 127 5.93 10.09 -0.49
C PHE A 127 4.64 10.90 -0.34
N LEU A 128 3.91 11.11 -1.43
CA LEU A 128 2.62 11.80 -1.38
C LEU A 128 1.66 11.06 -0.45
N HIS A 129 1.54 9.75 -0.62
CA HIS A 129 0.69 8.92 0.24
C HIS A 129 1.16 8.94 1.70
N ALA A 130 2.48 8.93 1.94
CA ALA A 130 3.04 8.99 3.29
C ALA A 130 2.68 10.30 4.00
N PHE A 131 2.74 11.42 3.28
CA PHE A 131 2.56 12.75 3.85
C PHE A 131 1.10 13.12 4.10
N LEU A 132 0.15 12.49 3.42
CA LEU A 132 -1.27 12.69 3.68
C LEU A 132 -1.64 12.06 5.04
N PRO A 133 -2.37 12.80 5.91
CA PRO A 133 -2.65 12.36 7.28
C PRO A 133 -3.82 11.38 7.37
N PHE A 134 -4.00 10.53 6.37
CA PHE A 134 -5.09 9.57 6.32
C PHE A 134 -4.55 8.14 6.31
N LYS A 135 -5.27 7.24 6.98
CA LYS A 135 -4.89 5.82 7.05
C LYS A 135 -4.99 5.14 5.69
N PHE A 136 -6.10 5.35 4.98
CA PHE A 136 -6.33 4.86 3.63
C PHE A 136 -6.25 6.03 2.67
N VAL A 137 -5.46 5.89 1.61
CA VAL A 137 -5.30 6.91 0.56
C VAL A 137 -5.45 6.24 -0.81
N ASP A 138 -6.22 6.87 -1.67
CA ASP A 138 -6.50 6.41 -3.03
C ASP A 138 -6.04 7.42 -4.06
#